data_f3f74385cfca005b378abac6e18c34d4
#
_entry.id   f3f74385cfca005b378abac6e18c34d4
#
_cell.length_a   1.000
_cell.length_b   1.000
_cell.length_c   1.000
_cell.angle_alpha   90.00
_cell.angle_beta   90.00
_cell.angle_gamma   90.00
#
_symmetry.space_group_name_H-M   'P 1'
#
loop_
_entity.id
_entity.type
_entity.pdbx_description
1 polymer ?
#
loop_
_entity_poly.entity_id
_entity_poly.type
_entity_poly.pdbx_seq_one_letter_code
_entity_poly.pdbx_strand_id
1 'polypeptide(L)'
;FGGVAVRVARGRDVRVLGRAPLFWWPLGPVLRKLGAIPVDRSSPQGTIEQAIAIVRDFDRIWFTLTPEGTRKRVDKWKTGFWKIARNADVPIVMAYFNYPDKTVGITHVFHTTDNLQQDMAYIREWYRPWQGKNRGTV
;
A
#
# COMPACT_ATOMS: atom_id res chain seq x y z
N PHE A 1 -9.24 5.45 -6.71
CA PHE A 1 -8.60 4.59 -5.70
C PHE A 1 -7.79 3.52 -6.41
N GLY A 2 -6.55 3.84 -6.78
CA GLY A 2 -5.54 2.84 -7.06
C GLY A 2 -5.08 2.25 -5.73
N GLY A 3 -5.67 1.14 -5.31
CA GLY A 3 -5.24 0.44 -4.10
C GLY A 3 -4.07 -0.45 -4.43
N VAL A 4 -2.95 -0.26 -3.77
CA VAL A 4 -1.86 -1.22 -3.79
C VAL A 4 -2.17 -2.34 -2.81
N ALA A 5 -2.24 -3.51 -3.35
CA ALA A 5 -2.02 -4.82 -2.78
C ALA A 5 -2.75 -5.23 -1.50
N VAL A 6 -3.70 -6.06 -1.67
CA VAL A 6 -4.12 -7.00 -0.62
C VAL A 6 -3.84 -8.42 -1.11
N ARG A 7 -2.97 -9.16 -0.45
CA ARG A 7 -2.88 -10.60 -0.62
C ARG A 7 -3.83 -11.29 0.34
N VAL A 8 -4.91 -11.83 -0.12
CA VAL A 8 -5.75 -12.73 0.64
C VAL A 8 -5.26 -14.16 0.40
N ALA A 9 -4.60 -14.73 1.39
CA ALA A 9 -4.38 -16.15 1.44
C ALA A 9 -4.96 -16.68 2.75
N ARG A 10 -5.71 -17.77 2.68
CA ARG A 10 -6.31 -18.44 3.84
C ARG A 10 -5.32 -18.55 5.00
N GLY A 11 -5.72 -18.02 6.18
CA GLY A 11 -4.96 -18.16 7.43
C GLY A 11 -3.80 -17.19 7.60
N ARG A 12 -3.81 -15.99 6.97
CA ARG A 12 -2.73 -14.99 7.08
C ARG A 12 -3.22 -13.67 7.65
N ASP A 13 -2.42 -13.09 8.51
CA ASP A 13 -2.72 -11.81 9.16
C ASP A 13 -2.64 -10.66 8.16
N VAL A 14 -3.77 -10.01 7.91
CA VAL A 14 -3.82 -8.73 7.20
C VAL A 14 -3.48 -7.62 8.19
N ARG A 15 -2.42 -6.87 7.92
CA ARG A 15 -2.02 -5.74 8.74
C ARG A 15 -2.22 -4.42 7.98
N VAL A 16 -2.78 -3.44 8.65
CA VAL A 16 -3.03 -2.11 8.09
C VAL A 16 -2.30 -1.08 8.93
N LEU A 17 -1.58 -0.17 8.26
CA LEU A 17 -0.95 0.94 8.96
C LEU A 17 -1.96 2.00 9.37
N GLY A 18 -2.08 2.23 10.67
CA GLY A 18 -2.86 3.32 11.23
C GLY A 18 -1.97 4.49 11.68
N ARG A 19 -2.50 5.71 11.63
CA ARG A 19 -1.82 6.87 12.25
C ARG A 19 -1.71 6.64 13.75
N ALA A 20 -0.53 6.85 14.33
CA ALA A 20 -0.31 6.71 15.77
C ALA A 20 -1.36 7.43 16.66
N PRO A 21 -1.83 8.67 16.34
CA PRO A 21 -2.88 9.34 17.09
C PRO A 21 -4.25 8.63 17.11
N LEU A 22 -4.51 7.66 16.23
CA LEU A 22 -5.75 6.88 16.24
C LEU A 22 -5.76 5.80 17.35
N PHE A 23 -4.60 5.49 17.92
CA PHE A 23 -4.42 4.44 18.92
C PHE A 23 -4.59 4.92 20.37
N TRP A 24 -5.40 5.98 20.57
CA TRP A 24 -5.75 6.44 21.89
C TRP A 24 -6.76 5.50 22.58
N TRP A 25 -6.81 5.55 23.89
CA TRP A 25 -7.78 4.78 24.68
C TRP A 25 -9.22 5.33 24.50
N PRO A 26 -10.25 4.47 24.25
CA PRO A 26 -10.25 3.00 24.25
C PRO A 26 -10.01 2.35 22.86
N LEU A 27 -9.81 3.14 21.81
CA LEU A 27 -9.78 2.68 20.42
C LEU A 27 -8.50 1.89 20.07
N GLY A 28 -7.37 2.24 20.68
CA GLY A 28 -6.07 1.64 20.41
C GLY A 28 -6.02 0.12 20.55
N PRO A 29 -6.47 -0.46 21.66
CA PRO A 29 -6.51 -1.92 21.84
C PRO A 29 -7.36 -2.63 20.78
N VAL A 30 -8.50 -2.05 20.41
CA VAL A 30 -9.41 -2.60 19.40
C VAL A 30 -8.73 -2.59 18.03
N LEU A 31 -8.12 -1.48 17.64
CA LEU A 31 -7.41 -1.35 16.35
C LEU A 31 -6.24 -2.33 16.26
N ARG A 32 -5.47 -2.50 17.34
CA ARG A 32 -4.38 -3.49 17.38
C ARG A 32 -4.90 -4.92 17.23
N LYS A 33 -6.00 -5.24 17.89
CA LYS A 33 -6.65 -6.56 17.79
C LYS A 33 -7.16 -6.82 16.36
N LEU A 34 -7.56 -5.78 15.64
CA LEU A 34 -7.94 -5.83 14.23
C LEU A 34 -6.74 -5.82 13.26
N GLY A 35 -5.52 -5.89 13.78
CA GLY A 35 -4.31 -5.96 12.97
C GLY A 35 -3.76 -4.60 12.52
N ALA A 36 -4.24 -3.49 13.07
CA ALA A 36 -3.67 -2.18 12.79
C ALA A 36 -2.36 -1.97 13.56
N ILE A 37 -1.33 -1.51 12.86
CA ILE A 37 -0.02 -1.19 13.41
C ILE A 37 0.11 0.34 13.45
N PRO A 38 0.38 0.94 14.63
CA PRO A 38 0.62 2.38 14.71
C PRO A 38 1.95 2.73 14.04
N VAL A 39 1.92 3.75 13.20
CA VAL A 39 3.11 4.28 12.54
C VAL A 39 3.22 5.76 12.84
N ASP A 40 4.37 6.17 13.29
CA ASP A 40 4.71 7.58 13.42
C ASP A 40 5.01 8.15 12.02
N ARG A 41 4.27 9.18 11.64
CA ARG A 41 4.39 9.87 10.36
C ARG A 41 5.00 11.26 10.49
N SER A 42 5.72 11.51 11.57
CA SER A 42 6.41 12.78 11.80
C SER A 42 7.48 13.06 10.73
N SER A 43 8.10 12.00 10.21
CA SER A 43 9.00 12.09 9.07
C SER A 43 8.67 11.05 8.00
N PRO A 44 8.74 11.41 6.70
CA PRO A 44 8.55 10.44 5.60
C PRO A 44 9.58 9.32 5.63
N GLN A 45 10.84 9.62 5.96
CA GLN A 45 11.91 8.63 6.02
C GLN A 45 11.69 7.65 7.17
N GLY A 46 11.41 8.13 8.37
CA GLY A 46 11.11 7.27 9.52
C GLY A 46 9.89 6.37 9.30
N THR A 47 8.88 6.86 8.57
CA THR A 47 7.71 6.05 8.18
C THR A 47 8.10 4.87 7.28
N ILE A 48 9.01 5.09 6.31
CA ILE A 48 9.51 4.04 5.41
C ILE A 48 10.32 3.00 6.18
N GLU A 49 11.23 3.44 7.03
CA GLU A 49 12.09 2.56 7.85
C GLU A 49 11.26 1.69 8.79
N GLN A 50 10.28 2.26 9.48
CA GLN A 50 9.34 1.52 10.32
C GLN A 50 8.57 0.48 9.50
N ALA A 51 8.10 0.84 8.31
CA ALA A 51 7.38 -0.07 7.44
C ALA A 51 8.25 -1.24 6.95
N ILE A 52 9.52 -0.97 6.59
CA ILE A 52 10.49 -2.01 6.22
C ILE A 52 10.73 -2.98 7.38
N ALA A 53 10.95 -2.44 8.59
CA ALA A 53 11.16 -3.26 9.78
C ALA A 53 9.94 -4.16 10.05
N ILE A 54 8.73 -3.60 9.98
CA ILE A 54 7.49 -4.37 10.15
C ILE A 54 7.36 -5.48 9.11
N VAL A 55 7.62 -5.17 7.83
CA VAL A 55 7.51 -6.17 6.75
C VAL A 55 8.51 -7.30 6.93
N ARG A 56 9.72 -7.00 7.41
CA ARG A 56 10.77 -8.00 7.66
C ARG A 56 10.53 -8.86 8.90
N ASP A 57 9.86 -8.31 9.90
CA ASP A 57 9.60 -8.99 11.19
C ASP A 57 8.52 -10.09 11.09
N PHE A 58 7.75 -10.10 10.02
CA PHE A 58 6.68 -11.06 9.82
C PHE A 58 6.97 -12.00 8.63
N ASP A 59 6.97 -13.30 8.86
CA ASP A 59 7.08 -14.31 7.79
C ASP A 59 5.93 -14.21 6.79
N ARG A 60 4.77 -13.73 7.23
CA ARG A 60 3.53 -13.66 6.44
C ARG A 60 2.75 -12.42 6.79
N ILE A 61 2.94 -11.36 6.03
CA ILE A 61 2.21 -10.09 6.20
C ILE A 61 1.63 -9.61 4.87
N TRP A 62 0.45 -9.00 4.95
CA TRP A 62 -0.13 -8.20 3.87
C TRP A 62 -0.10 -6.75 4.28
N PHE A 63 0.71 -6.00 3.60
CA PHE A 63 0.94 -4.59 3.85
C PHE A 63 0.29 -3.77 2.74
N THR A 64 -0.79 -3.06 3.06
CA THR A 64 -1.56 -2.30 2.07
C THR A 64 -1.19 -0.83 2.10
N LEU A 65 -0.88 -0.29 0.93
CA LEU A 65 -0.55 1.12 0.72
C LEU A 65 -1.33 1.70 -0.46
N THR A 66 -1.60 2.99 -0.40
CA THR A 66 -2.15 3.76 -1.52
C THR A 66 -1.07 4.75 -2.00
N PRO A 67 -0.54 4.60 -3.23
CA PRO A 67 0.55 5.46 -3.70
C PRO A 67 0.16 6.92 -3.85
N GLU A 68 -1.11 7.18 -4.07
CA GLU A 68 -1.66 8.53 -4.12
C GLU A 68 -1.54 9.26 -2.76
N GLY A 69 -1.67 8.54 -1.64
CA GLY A 69 -1.62 9.06 -0.28
C GLY A 69 -2.76 10.02 0.06
N THR A 70 -3.76 10.15 -0.81
CA THR A 70 -4.91 11.05 -0.68
C THR A 70 -6.11 10.49 -1.44
N ARG A 71 -7.30 11.05 -1.17
CA ARG A 71 -8.54 10.75 -1.90
C ARG A 71 -8.77 11.71 -3.08
N LYS A 72 -7.92 12.72 -3.23
CA LYS A 72 -7.98 13.67 -4.35
C LYS A 72 -7.10 13.17 -5.49
N ARG A 73 -7.37 13.63 -6.70
CA ARG A 73 -6.49 13.40 -7.85
C ARG A 73 -5.10 13.97 -7.56
N VAL A 74 -4.07 13.23 -7.91
CA VAL A 74 -2.67 13.66 -7.80
C VAL A 74 -1.93 13.35 -9.10
N ASP A 75 -1.08 14.27 -9.52
CA ASP A 75 -0.27 14.12 -10.73
C ASP A 75 0.95 13.22 -10.51
N LYS A 76 1.40 13.12 -9.26
CA LYS A 76 2.56 12.31 -8.89
C LYS A 76 2.25 11.37 -7.75
N TRP A 77 2.55 10.11 -7.95
CA TRP A 77 2.46 9.11 -6.89
C TRP A 77 3.68 9.17 -5.96
N LYS A 78 3.44 8.87 -4.70
CA LYS A 78 4.51 8.72 -3.71
C LYS A 78 5.24 7.41 -3.95
N THR A 79 6.56 7.44 -3.93
CA THR A 79 7.42 6.28 -4.18
C THR A 79 7.74 5.44 -2.93
N GLY A 80 7.13 5.79 -1.79
CA GLY A 80 7.40 5.11 -0.52
C GLY A 80 7.12 3.61 -0.56
N PHE A 81 6.05 3.18 -1.24
CA PHE A 81 5.70 1.77 -1.39
C PHE A 81 6.77 0.99 -2.16
N TRP A 82 7.35 1.58 -3.20
CA TRP A 82 8.44 0.99 -3.96
C TRP A 82 9.70 0.84 -3.10
N LYS A 83 10.06 1.87 -2.34
CA LYS A 83 11.21 1.83 -1.42
C LYS A 83 11.04 0.75 -0.36
N ILE A 84 9.84 0.59 0.19
CA ILE A 84 9.53 -0.46 1.17
C ILE A 84 9.69 -1.83 0.52
N ALA A 85 9.07 -2.07 -0.63
CA ALA A 85 9.13 -3.35 -1.32
C ALA A 85 10.58 -3.71 -1.70
N ARG A 86 11.32 -2.76 -2.26
CA ARG A 86 12.73 -2.95 -2.67
C ARG A 86 13.63 -3.27 -1.50
N ASN A 87 13.53 -2.51 -0.40
CA ASN A 87 14.39 -2.69 0.76
C ASN A 87 14.00 -3.90 1.63
N ALA A 88 12.74 -4.28 1.65
CA ALA A 88 12.27 -5.46 2.36
C ALA A 88 12.38 -6.75 1.52
N ASP A 89 12.76 -6.64 0.25
CA ASP A 89 12.86 -7.74 -0.72
C ASP A 89 11.53 -8.52 -0.84
N VAL A 90 10.43 -7.78 -1.00
CA VAL A 90 9.10 -8.37 -1.15
C VAL A 90 8.42 -7.89 -2.44
N PRO A 91 7.58 -8.72 -3.07
CA PRO A 91 6.87 -8.32 -4.27
C PRO A 91 5.76 -7.30 -3.96
N ILE A 92 5.49 -6.46 -4.95
CA ILE A 92 4.30 -5.60 -4.99
C ILE A 92 3.18 -6.36 -5.69
N VAL A 93 2.04 -6.47 -5.03
CA VAL A 93 0.84 -7.06 -5.63
C VAL A 93 -0.11 -5.93 -5.99
N MET A 94 -0.45 -5.79 -7.27
CA MET A 94 -1.28 -4.70 -7.75
C MET A 94 -2.77 -5.02 -7.64
N ALA A 95 -3.50 -4.12 -6.98
CA ALA A 95 -4.94 -4.20 -6.79
C ALA A 95 -5.61 -2.93 -7.29
N TYR A 96 -6.82 -3.05 -7.83
CA TYR A 96 -7.57 -1.93 -8.35
C TYR A 96 -9.06 -1.99 -7.99
N PHE A 97 -9.67 -0.82 -7.99
CA PHE A 97 -11.11 -0.65 -7.97
C PHE A 97 -11.51 0.01 -9.29
N ASN A 98 -12.28 -0.68 -10.13
CA ASN A 98 -12.83 -0.10 -11.36
C ASN A 98 -14.29 0.29 -11.14
N TYR A 99 -14.53 1.58 -11.05
CA TYR A 99 -15.87 2.10 -10.73
C TYR A 99 -16.87 1.97 -11.87
N PRO A 100 -16.50 2.12 -13.14
CA PRO A 100 -17.45 1.91 -14.24
C PRO A 100 -18.13 0.53 -14.19
N ASP A 101 -17.33 -0.52 -13.95
CA ASP A 101 -17.81 -1.91 -13.95
C ASP A 101 -18.11 -2.41 -12.54
N LYS A 102 -17.88 -1.58 -11.50
CA LYS A 102 -18.00 -1.97 -10.09
C LYS A 102 -17.18 -3.21 -9.74
N THR A 103 -15.99 -3.34 -10.35
CA THR A 103 -15.10 -4.47 -10.15
C THR A 103 -13.93 -4.13 -9.23
N VAL A 104 -13.47 -5.14 -8.51
CA VAL A 104 -12.25 -5.11 -7.71
C VAL A 104 -11.37 -6.25 -8.16
N GLY A 105 -10.12 -5.98 -8.45
CA GLY A 105 -9.18 -7.01 -8.88
C GLY A 105 -7.87 -6.94 -8.10
N ILE A 106 -7.28 -8.11 -7.92
CA ILE A 106 -5.94 -8.33 -7.37
C ILE A 106 -5.28 -9.31 -8.32
N THR A 107 -4.52 -8.85 -9.27
CA THR A 107 -4.21 -9.68 -10.43
C THR A 107 -2.74 -9.75 -10.81
N HIS A 108 -1.90 -8.83 -10.37
CA HIS A 108 -0.54 -8.77 -10.86
C HIS A 108 0.49 -8.69 -9.72
N VAL A 109 1.51 -9.54 -9.80
CA VAL A 109 2.67 -9.55 -8.89
C VAL A 109 3.85 -8.92 -9.62
N PHE A 110 4.39 -7.87 -9.05
CA PHE A 110 5.50 -7.11 -9.62
C PHE A 110 6.70 -7.14 -8.67
N HIS A 111 7.87 -7.48 -9.19
CA HIS A 111 9.14 -7.42 -8.47
C HIS A 111 9.87 -6.13 -8.87
N THR A 112 10.29 -5.36 -7.88
CA THR A 112 11.01 -4.11 -8.12
C THR A 112 12.39 -4.38 -8.71
N THR A 113 12.80 -3.53 -9.65
CA THR A 113 14.15 -3.50 -10.21
C THR A 113 15.03 -2.47 -9.48
N ASP A 114 16.22 -2.21 -9.98
CA ASP A 114 17.08 -1.11 -9.49
C ASP A 114 16.71 0.26 -10.09
N ASN A 115 15.77 0.27 -11.03
CA ASN A 115 15.36 1.49 -11.74
C ASN A 115 13.96 1.94 -11.33
N LEU A 116 13.92 2.84 -10.34
CA LEU A 116 12.67 3.43 -9.86
C LEU A 116 11.81 4.05 -10.96
N GLN A 117 12.42 4.75 -11.90
CA GLN A 117 11.68 5.47 -12.95
C GLN A 117 11.00 4.49 -13.92
N GLN A 118 11.70 3.45 -14.30
CA GLN A 118 11.18 2.40 -15.16
C GLN A 118 10.05 1.62 -14.47
N ASP A 119 10.26 1.25 -13.22
CA ASP A 119 9.26 0.54 -12.42
C ASP A 119 7.99 1.37 -12.24
N MET A 120 8.14 2.66 -11.93
CA MET A 120 6.99 3.56 -11.77
C MET A 120 6.25 3.80 -13.08
N ALA A 121 6.94 3.87 -14.21
CA ALA A 121 6.32 3.96 -15.53
C ALA A 121 5.51 2.71 -15.85
N TYR A 122 6.08 1.53 -15.62
CA TYR A 122 5.41 0.25 -15.79
C TYR A 122 4.14 0.14 -14.93
N ILE A 123 4.25 0.43 -13.64
CA ILE A 123 3.13 0.36 -12.71
C ILE A 123 2.00 1.32 -13.13
N ARG A 124 2.33 2.55 -13.54
CA ARG A 124 1.34 3.52 -14.02
C ARG A 124 0.64 3.06 -15.29
N GLU A 125 1.39 2.51 -16.24
CA GLU A 125 0.82 1.99 -17.48
C GLU A 125 -0.15 0.84 -17.20
N TRP A 126 0.19 -0.04 -16.26
CA TRP A 126 -0.69 -1.12 -15.85
C TRP A 126 -1.99 -0.61 -15.22
N TYR A 127 -1.95 0.52 -14.47
CA TYR A 127 -3.16 1.10 -13.86
C TYR A 127 -4.00 1.94 -14.84
N ARG A 128 -3.48 2.31 -16.00
CA ARG A 128 -4.17 3.19 -16.97
C ARG A 128 -5.59 2.77 -17.35
N PRO A 129 -5.91 1.48 -17.57
CA PRO A 129 -7.26 1.05 -17.91
C PRO A 129 -8.27 1.20 -16.77
N TRP A 130 -7.79 1.26 -15.51
CA TRP A 130 -8.66 1.19 -14.35
C TRP A 130 -9.07 2.57 -13.87
N GLN A 131 -10.39 2.79 -13.74
CA GLN A 131 -10.92 4.10 -13.36
C GLN A 131 -11.44 4.11 -11.92
N GLY A 132 -10.82 4.91 -11.07
CA GLY A 132 -11.29 5.19 -9.73
C GLY A 132 -12.57 6.04 -9.72
N LYS A 133 -13.17 6.23 -8.53
CA LYS A 133 -14.38 7.04 -8.33
C LYS A 133 -14.24 8.48 -8.86
N ASN A 134 -13.06 9.06 -8.73
CA ASN A 134 -12.80 10.47 -9.05
C ASN A 134 -12.13 10.67 -10.42
N ARG A 135 -12.32 9.79 -11.37
CA ARG A 135 -11.76 9.79 -12.73
C ARG A 135 -10.29 10.26 -12.82
N GLY A 136 -9.43 9.41 -13.36
CA GLY A 136 -8.07 9.79 -13.76
C GLY A 136 -7.09 9.87 -12.59
N THR A 137 -6.72 8.74 -12.06
CA THR A 137 -5.66 8.57 -11.07
C THR A 137 -4.29 8.29 -11.69
N VAL A 138 -4.22 8.15 -13.02
CA VAL A 138 -2.99 7.83 -13.76
C VAL A 138 -2.85 8.73 -14.96
#